data_0d63b930e15a105238e671f90ee9928b
#
_entry.id   0d63b930e15a105238e671f90ee9928b
#
_cell.length_a   1.000
_cell.length_b   1.000
_cell.length_c   1.000
_cell.angle_alpha   90.00
_cell.angle_beta   90.00
_cell.angle_gamma   90.00
#
_symmetry.space_group_name_H-M   'P 1'
#
loop_
_entity.id
_entity.type
_entity.pdbx_description
1 polymer ?
#
loop_
_entity_poly.entity_id
_entity_poly.type
_entity_poly.pdbx_seq_one_letter_code
_entity_poly.pdbx_strand_id
1 'polypeptide(L)'
;VGCKRLVIASLIACLLVLAGGIGAFGYGTWLLKQPLGLADDVLLEVKPGTHARSLLHQLQQQGAQLEVTPSYLASRILVTPHHLQAGVYAITPTHTLQQVWQELQAGKQHQFQVSLIEGMTLQQVLARLQASPYLASEPLQQLAANDGEALLALLGRELGRDYQHLFDEIPATLEGLFFPETYHYRAYTSALDILRAAYDKMQQQLAQIWQQRDADLPYANAYDLLIMASIIEKETGITGERATVASVFVNRLRSGMRLQSDPTTIYGITEFDGNLTRAHLREHTAYNTYRIKRLPPTPIAMPSRASLLAAAHPASTDYFYFVADGSGGHVFSKTLAEHNAAVNRYQRQQP
;
A
#
# COMPACT_ATOMS: atom_id res chain seq x y z
N VAL A 1 7.83 -7.49 83.58
CA VAL A 1 8.90 -8.00 82.71
C VAL A 1 8.30 -8.55 81.44
N GLY A 2 7.11 -9.21 81.46
CA GLY A 2 6.50 -9.78 80.25
C GLY A 2 6.03 -8.76 79.20
N CYS A 3 5.45 -7.66 79.55
CA CYS A 3 4.89 -6.64 78.69
C CYS A 3 5.99 -5.94 77.79
N LYS A 4 7.17 -5.63 78.38
CA LYS A 4 8.30 -5.03 77.65
C LYS A 4 8.87 -5.98 76.62
N ARG A 5 8.95 -7.28 76.87
CA ARG A 5 9.42 -8.29 75.90
C ARG A 5 8.45 -8.47 74.73
N LEU A 6 7.13 -8.39 75.00
CA LEU A 6 6.11 -8.45 73.92
C LEU A 6 6.17 -7.20 73.05
N VAL A 7 6.34 -6.01 73.57
CA VAL A 7 6.48 -4.77 72.78
C VAL A 7 7.74 -4.78 71.96
N ILE A 8 8.87 -5.25 72.47
CA ILE A 8 10.14 -5.38 71.74
C ILE A 8 9.99 -6.41 70.55
N ALA A 9 9.35 -7.57 70.85
CA ALA A 9 9.12 -8.57 69.84
C ALA A 9 8.20 -8.08 68.69
N SER A 10 7.14 -7.31 69.04
CA SER A 10 6.26 -6.69 68.05
C SER A 10 6.99 -5.63 67.23
N LEU A 11 7.84 -4.80 67.84
CA LEU A 11 8.67 -3.83 67.09
C LEU A 11 9.66 -4.50 66.12
N ILE A 12 10.30 -5.58 66.57
CA ILE A 12 11.20 -6.35 65.70
C ILE A 12 10.42 -6.98 64.54
N ALA A 13 9.24 -7.55 64.80
CA ALA A 13 8.38 -8.10 63.74
C ALA A 13 7.95 -7.02 62.75
N CYS A 14 7.54 -5.84 63.20
CA CYS A 14 7.22 -4.71 62.32
C CYS A 14 8.42 -4.24 61.51
N LEU A 15 9.62 -4.16 62.09
CA LEU A 15 10.84 -3.81 61.37
C LEU A 15 11.21 -4.85 60.32
N LEU A 16 11.05 -6.14 60.60
CA LEU A 16 11.30 -7.21 59.63
C LEU A 16 10.30 -7.17 58.47
N VAL A 17 9.02 -6.92 58.73
CA VAL A 17 8.00 -6.74 57.70
C VAL A 17 8.29 -5.50 56.87
N LEU A 18 8.70 -4.39 57.49
CA LEU A 18 9.08 -3.17 56.77
C LEU A 18 10.31 -3.38 55.90
N ALA A 19 11.34 -4.01 56.43
CA ALA A 19 12.57 -4.34 55.68
C ALA A 19 12.28 -5.31 54.52
N GLY A 20 11.43 -6.33 54.75
CA GLY A 20 10.96 -7.23 53.70
C GLY A 20 10.16 -6.51 52.61
N GLY A 21 9.29 -5.58 52.98
CA GLY A 21 8.51 -4.73 52.06
C GLY A 21 9.40 -3.84 51.22
N ILE A 22 10.41 -3.17 51.82
CA ILE A 22 11.39 -2.34 51.07
C ILE A 22 12.20 -3.22 50.09
N GLY A 23 12.66 -4.40 50.56
CA GLY A 23 13.39 -5.33 49.70
C GLY A 23 12.55 -5.83 48.53
N ALA A 24 11.29 -6.20 48.76
CA ALA A 24 10.36 -6.64 47.72
C ALA A 24 10.05 -5.50 46.71
N PHE A 25 9.88 -4.28 47.20
CA PHE A 25 9.68 -3.08 46.36
C PHE A 25 10.91 -2.81 45.50
N GLY A 26 12.12 -2.86 46.07
CA GLY A 26 13.39 -2.68 45.38
C GLY A 26 13.59 -3.76 44.31
N TYR A 27 13.34 -5.02 44.63
CA TYR A 27 13.41 -6.13 43.67
C TYR A 27 12.38 -6.01 42.55
N GLY A 28 11.13 -5.65 42.86
CA GLY A 28 10.09 -5.44 41.87
C GLY A 28 10.41 -4.31 40.91
N THR A 29 10.94 -3.18 41.42
CA THR A 29 11.37 -2.04 40.56
C THR A 29 12.57 -2.43 39.70
N TRP A 30 13.50 -3.23 40.22
CA TRP A 30 14.62 -3.76 39.46
C TRP A 30 14.14 -4.65 38.30
N LEU A 31 13.24 -5.62 38.56
CA LEU A 31 12.67 -6.48 37.53
C LEU A 31 12.00 -5.70 36.38
N LEU A 32 11.27 -4.61 36.72
CA LEU A 32 10.57 -3.82 35.72
C LEU A 32 11.51 -2.97 34.85
N LYS A 33 12.70 -2.64 35.36
CA LYS A 33 13.68 -1.78 34.68
C LYS A 33 14.79 -2.53 33.97
N GLN A 34 14.88 -3.85 34.12
CA GLN A 34 15.85 -4.65 33.38
C GLN A 34 15.46 -4.73 31.91
N PRO A 35 16.43 -4.64 30.96
CA PRO A 35 16.19 -4.98 29.56
C PRO A 35 15.65 -6.39 29.42
N LEU A 36 14.75 -6.61 28.50
CA LEU A 36 14.15 -7.92 28.25
C LEU A 36 15.15 -8.96 27.72
N GLY A 37 16.32 -8.52 27.23
CA GLY A 37 17.39 -9.42 26.77
C GLY A 37 16.98 -10.32 25.59
N LEU A 38 16.08 -9.84 24.75
CA LEU A 38 15.73 -10.49 23.49
C LEU A 38 16.95 -10.56 22.58
N ALA A 39 17.03 -11.59 21.72
CA ALA A 39 18.11 -11.69 20.73
C ALA A 39 17.92 -10.67 19.59
N ASP A 40 16.66 -10.50 19.14
CA ASP A 40 16.28 -9.65 18.03
C ASP A 40 14.98 -8.90 18.37
N ASP A 41 14.60 -7.95 17.51
CA ASP A 41 13.30 -7.29 17.57
C ASP A 41 12.17 -8.30 17.36
N VAL A 42 11.16 -8.27 18.22
CA VAL A 42 10.00 -9.17 18.14
C VAL A 42 8.71 -8.39 18.02
N LEU A 43 7.73 -8.98 17.34
CA LEU A 43 6.36 -8.46 17.29
C LEU A 43 5.52 -9.16 18.37
N LEU A 44 5.09 -8.38 19.36
CA LEU A 44 4.18 -8.82 20.41
C LEU A 44 2.74 -8.58 19.98
N GLU A 45 2.00 -9.64 19.70
CA GLU A 45 0.58 -9.57 19.36
C GLU A 45 -0.29 -9.59 20.61
N VAL A 46 -1.08 -8.53 20.79
CA VAL A 46 -2.03 -8.38 21.90
C VAL A 46 -3.45 -8.48 21.36
N LYS A 47 -4.10 -9.63 21.57
CA LYS A 47 -5.49 -9.83 21.16
C LYS A 47 -6.46 -9.18 22.13
N PRO A 48 -7.68 -8.79 21.71
CA PRO A 48 -8.71 -8.32 22.63
C PRO A 48 -8.92 -9.30 23.79
N GLY A 49 -8.94 -8.78 25.01
CA GLY A 49 -9.11 -9.60 26.24
C GLY A 49 -7.84 -10.31 26.73
N THR A 50 -6.68 -10.08 26.11
CA THR A 50 -5.42 -10.66 26.61
C THR A 50 -5.04 -10.12 27.97
N HIS A 51 -4.73 -11.02 28.90
CA HIS A 51 -4.32 -10.66 30.27
C HIS A 51 -2.80 -10.45 30.37
N ALA A 52 -2.38 -9.59 31.29
CA ALA A 52 -0.97 -9.26 31.54
C ALA A 52 -0.08 -10.51 31.72
N ARG A 53 -0.57 -11.52 32.45
CA ARG A 53 0.20 -12.77 32.66
C ARG A 53 0.45 -13.54 31.35
N SER A 54 -0.55 -13.58 30.46
CA SER A 54 -0.39 -14.22 29.14
C SER A 54 0.64 -13.51 28.29
N LEU A 55 0.71 -12.19 28.34
CA LEU A 55 1.70 -11.39 27.60
C LEU A 55 3.12 -11.66 28.12
N LEU A 56 3.32 -11.83 29.43
CA LEU A 56 4.62 -12.20 29.98
C LEU A 56 5.06 -13.60 29.51
N HIS A 57 4.13 -14.57 29.45
CA HIS A 57 4.42 -15.87 28.87
C HIS A 57 4.79 -15.78 27.40
N GLN A 58 4.08 -14.96 26.63
CA GLN A 58 4.36 -14.74 25.21
C GLN A 58 5.74 -14.12 25.01
N LEU A 59 6.10 -13.09 25.80
CA LEU A 59 7.43 -12.48 25.76
C LEU A 59 8.53 -13.50 26.12
N GLN A 60 8.31 -14.31 27.14
CA GLN A 60 9.24 -15.37 27.52
C GLN A 60 9.43 -16.41 26.40
N GLN A 61 8.33 -16.83 25.75
CA GLN A 61 8.38 -17.74 24.59
C GLN A 61 9.13 -17.16 23.40
N GLN A 62 9.10 -15.84 23.25
CA GLN A 62 9.84 -15.10 22.22
C GLN A 62 11.30 -14.83 22.61
N GLY A 63 11.76 -15.32 23.77
CA GLY A 63 13.16 -15.25 24.20
C GLY A 63 13.47 -14.18 25.25
N ALA A 64 12.45 -13.46 25.78
CA ALA A 64 12.70 -12.48 26.83
C ALA A 64 13.23 -13.17 28.11
N GLN A 65 14.29 -12.61 28.68
CA GLN A 65 14.94 -13.10 29.90
C GLN A 65 14.18 -12.56 31.12
N LEU A 66 12.98 -13.11 31.38
CA LEU A 66 12.16 -12.75 32.52
C LEU A 66 11.56 -14.00 33.19
N GLU A 67 11.33 -13.88 34.50
CA GLU A 67 10.54 -14.84 35.25
C GLU A 67 9.10 -14.36 35.35
N VAL A 68 8.15 -15.14 34.82
CA VAL A 68 6.75 -14.69 34.65
C VAL A 68 6.09 -14.34 35.98
N THR A 69 6.22 -15.17 37.01
CA THR A 69 5.47 -14.96 38.27
C THR A 69 5.94 -13.72 39.04
N PRO A 70 7.24 -13.51 39.32
CA PRO A 70 7.68 -12.29 40.00
C PRO A 70 7.48 -11.04 39.14
N SER A 71 7.69 -11.11 37.83
CA SER A 71 7.42 -9.99 36.91
C SER A 71 5.94 -9.60 36.87
N TYR A 72 5.04 -10.60 36.90
CA TYR A 72 3.59 -10.36 36.98
C TYR A 72 3.20 -9.66 38.29
N LEU A 73 3.70 -10.13 39.44
CA LEU A 73 3.42 -9.52 40.75
C LEU A 73 3.95 -8.10 40.82
N ALA A 74 5.20 -7.87 40.36
CA ALA A 74 5.79 -6.54 40.28
C ALA A 74 4.97 -5.62 39.39
N SER A 75 4.58 -6.07 38.19
CA SER A 75 3.75 -5.30 37.24
C SER A 75 2.40 -4.94 37.87
N ARG A 76 1.73 -5.91 38.51
CA ARG A 76 0.41 -5.70 39.13
C ARG A 76 0.43 -4.69 40.26
N ILE A 77 1.49 -4.65 41.06
CA ILE A 77 1.60 -3.78 42.24
C ILE A 77 2.13 -2.39 41.86
N LEU A 78 3.16 -2.33 40.99
CA LEU A 78 3.91 -1.10 40.73
C LEU A 78 3.47 -0.32 39.48
N VAL A 79 2.94 -1.02 38.45
CA VAL A 79 2.52 -0.41 37.19
C VAL A 79 1.01 -0.45 37.03
N THR A 80 0.35 -1.45 37.64
CA THR A 80 -1.09 -1.70 37.48
C THR A 80 -1.53 -1.62 36.02
N PRO A 81 -1.13 -2.60 35.16
CA PRO A 81 -1.41 -2.56 33.74
C PRO A 81 -2.92 -2.70 33.49
N HIS A 82 -3.60 -1.57 33.43
CA HIS A 82 -5.01 -1.47 33.09
C HIS A 82 -5.15 -1.02 31.64
N HIS A 83 -6.24 -1.44 30.96
CA HIS A 83 -6.57 -0.99 29.61
C HIS A 83 -5.46 -1.24 28.57
N LEU A 84 -4.94 -2.47 28.53
CA LEU A 84 -4.01 -2.88 27.48
C LEU A 84 -4.73 -2.83 26.13
N GLN A 85 -4.22 -2.01 25.24
CA GLN A 85 -4.82 -1.88 23.91
C GLN A 85 -4.41 -3.08 23.03
N ALA A 86 -5.40 -3.69 22.39
CA ALA A 86 -5.17 -4.74 21.41
C ALA A 86 -4.43 -4.18 20.20
N GLY A 87 -3.53 -4.99 19.61
CA GLY A 87 -2.71 -4.57 18.47
C GLY A 87 -1.40 -5.35 18.42
N VAL A 88 -0.50 -4.95 17.56
CA VAL A 88 0.85 -5.51 17.45
C VAL A 88 1.87 -4.45 17.82
N TYR A 89 2.83 -4.81 18.64
CA TYR A 89 3.84 -3.92 19.20
C TYR A 89 5.25 -4.43 18.86
N ALA A 90 6.12 -3.55 18.40
CA ALA A 90 7.52 -3.90 18.15
C ALA A 90 8.31 -3.75 19.45
N ILE A 91 8.81 -4.86 19.98
CA ILE A 91 9.60 -4.91 21.20
C ILE A 91 11.06 -5.18 20.83
N THR A 92 11.95 -4.26 21.18
CA THR A 92 13.39 -4.39 20.94
C THR A 92 14.12 -5.04 22.13
N PRO A 93 15.33 -5.54 21.94
CA PRO A 93 16.15 -6.12 23.01
C PRO A 93 16.40 -5.19 24.21
N THR A 94 16.40 -3.89 23.96
CA THR A 94 16.65 -2.84 24.98
C THR A 94 15.41 -2.42 25.75
N HIS A 95 14.21 -2.83 25.30
CA HIS A 95 12.99 -2.52 26.03
C HIS A 95 13.01 -3.13 27.44
N THR A 96 12.55 -2.34 28.39
CA THR A 96 12.26 -2.81 29.76
C THR A 96 10.79 -3.21 29.84
N LEU A 97 10.46 -4.09 30.82
CA LEU A 97 9.06 -4.47 31.03
C LEU A 97 8.18 -3.26 31.36
N GLN A 98 8.72 -2.27 32.07
CA GLN A 98 8.00 -1.01 32.35
C GLN A 98 7.65 -0.27 31.07
N GLN A 99 8.56 -0.16 30.12
CA GLN A 99 8.33 0.49 28.81
C GLN A 99 7.28 -0.28 27.99
N VAL A 100 7.37 -1.62 27.98
CA VAL A 100 6.34 -2.44 27.31
C VAL A 100 4.95 -2.11 27.83
N TRP A 101 4.74 -2.09 29.14
CA TRP A 101 3.45 -1.73 29.73
C TRP A 101 2.99 -0.31 29.34
N GLN A 102 3.91 0.66 29.35
CA GLN A 102 3.60 2.03 28.94
C GLN A 102 3.16 2.11 27.48
N GLU A 103 3.82 1.39 26.58
CA GLU A 103 3.46 1.37 25.16
C GLU A 103 2.12 0.68 24.92
N LEU A 104 1.86 -0.44 25.60
CA LEU A 104 0.59 -1.14 25.52
C LEU A 104 -0.59 -0.30 26.03
N GLN A 105 -0.39 0.47 27.11
CA GLN A 105 -1.40 1.38 27.64
C GLN A 105 -1.59 2.61 26.76
N ALA A 106 -0.52 3.14 26.18
CA ALA A 106 -0.56 4.29 25.28
C ALA A 106 -1.04 3.94 23.86
N GLY A 107 -1.14 2.63 23.53
CA GLY A 107 -1.52 2.18 22.21
C GLY A 107 -0.50 2.51 21.12
N LYS A 108 0.79 2.56 21.47
CA LYS A 108 1.88 2.79 20.51
C LYS A 108 2.15 1.54 19.67
N GLN A 109 1.16 1.16 18.87
CA GLN A 109 1.24 -0.01 18.01
C GLN A 109 2.31 0.14 16.92
N HIS A 110 2.87 -0.99 16.50
CA HIS A 110 3.71 -1.06 15.31
C HIS A 110 2.91 -0.63 14.07
N GLN A 111 3.53 0.21 13.24
CA GLN A 111 2.96 0.61 11.96
C GLN A 111 3.52 -0.26 10.86
N PHE A 112 2.65 -1.02 10.23
CA PHE A 112 2.93 -1.74 9.00
C PHE A 112 2.77 -0.82 7.80
N GLN A 113 3.30 -1.25 6.66
CA GLN A 113 3.13 -0.53 5.41
C GLN A 113 2.84 -1.49 4.26
N VAL A 114 2.04 -1.02 3.32
CA VAL A 114 1.79 -1.67 2.04
C VAL A 114 2.00 -0.67 0.92
N SER A 115 2.84 -1.01 -0.05
CA SER A 115 3.10 -0.16 -1.21
C SER A 115 2.27 -0.64 -2.40
N LEU A 116 1.34 0.20 -2.85
CA LEU A 116 0.71 0.06 -4.15
C LEU A 116 1.65 0.69 -5.17
N ILE A 117 2.17 -0.13 -6.07
CA ILE A 117 3.23 0.28 -7.00
C ILE A 117 2.59 0.79 -8.29
N GLU A 118 3.18 1.82 -8.87
CA GLU A 118 2.81 2.38 -10.17
C GLU A 118 2.78 1.29 -11.25
N GLY A 119 1.81 1.34 -12.14
CA GLY A 119 1.63 0.35 -13.20
C GLY A 119 1.06 -1.01 -12.77
N MET A 120 0.70 -1.21 -11.48
CA MET A 120 -0.06 -2.37 -11.03
C MET A 120 -1.47 -2.35 -11.62
N THR A 121 -1.99 -3.54 -11.94
CA THR A 121 -3.42 -3.73 -12.23
C THR A 121 -4.22 -3.86 -10.93
N LEU A 122 -5.53 -3.71 -11.02
CA LEU A 122 -6.45 -3.93 -9.90
C LEU A 122 -6.24 -5.30 -9.25
N GLN A 123 -6.11 -6.35 -10.05
CA GLN A 123 -5.86 -7.71 -9.53
C GLN A 123 -4.56 -7.78 -8.70
N GLN A 124 -3.49 -7.13 -9.18
CA GLN A 124 -2.21 -7.07 -8.45
C GLN A 124 -2.32 -6.26 -7.15
N VAL A 125 -3.09 -5.17 -7.15
CA VAL A 125 -3.38 -4.38 -5.93
C VAL A 125 -4.10 -5.25 -4.90
N LEU A 126 -5.16 -5.95 -5.29
CA LEU A 126 -5.92 -6.83 -4.39
C LEU A 126 -5.05 -7.95 -3.83
N ALA A 127 -4.27 -8.63 -4.68
CA ALA A 127 -3.33 -9.67 -4.24
C ALA A 127 -2.28 -9.13 -3.26
N ARG A 128 -1.79 -7.91 -3.49
CA ARG A 128 -0.83 -7.24 -2.60
C ARG A 128 -1.41 -6.97 -1.22
N LEU A 129 -2.65 -6.49 -1.16
CA LEU A 129 -3.35 -6.26 0.11
C LEU A 129 -3.62 -7.57 0.84
N GLN A 130 -4.05 -8.62 0.15
CA GLN A 130 -4.29 -9.95 0.73
C GLN A 130 -3.02 -10.57 1.32
N ALA A 131 -1.87 -10.32 0.72
CA ALA A 131 -0.56 -10.81 1.19
C ALA A 131 0.04 -9.94 2.31
N SER A 132 -0.57 -8.81 2.67
CA SER A 132 -0.02 -7.89 3.67
C SER A 132 -0.21 -8.41 5.09
N PRO A 133 0.85 -8.44 5.94
CA PRO A 133 0.77 -9.01 7.27
C PRO A 133 -0.16 -8.20 8.17
N TYR A 134 -0.94 -8.87 9.00
CA TYR A 134 -1.87 -8.26 9.97
C TYR A 134 -2.90 -7.30 9.37
N LEU A 135 -3.09 -7.27 8.06
CA LEU A 135 -4.17 -6.52 7.41
C LEU A 135 -5.43 -7.41 7.36
N ALA A 136 -6.56 -6.88 7.80
CA ALA A 136 -7.83 -7.60 7.72
C ALA A 136 -8.34 -7.58 6.26
N SER A 137 -8.10 -8.67 5.53
CA SER A 137 -8.40 -8.81 4.10
C SER A 137 -9.55 -9.77 3.80
N GLU A 138 -10.24 -10.31 4.81
CA GLU A 138 -11.34 -11.26 4.65
C GLU A 138 -12.43 -10.76 3.68
N PRO A 139 -12.84 -9.48 3.69
CA PRO A 139 -13.81 -8.97 2.73
C PRO A 139 -13.34 -9.10 1.27
N LEU A 140 -12.02 -9.01 1.02
CA LEU A 140 -11.45 -9.16 -0.32
C LEU A 140 -11.30 -10.62 -0.74
N GLN A 141 -11.13 -11.54 0.21
CA GLN A 141 -11.01 -12.98 -0.07
C GLN A 141 -12.32 -13.58 -0.56
N GLN A 142 -13.48 -13.02 -0.15
CA GLN A 142 -14.80 -13.46 -0.56
C GLN A 142 -15.15 -13.00 -1.99
N LEU A 143 -14.39 -12.02 -2.52
CA LEU A 143 -14.57 -11.55 -3.88
C LEU A 143 -13.74 -12.47 -4.80
N ALA A 144 -14.41 -13.18 -5.68
CA ALA A 144 -13.72 -13.90 -6.74
C ALA A 144 -12.83 -12.90 -7.52
N ALA A 145 -11.63 -13.31 -7.90
CA ALA A 145 -10.64 -12.43 -8.53
C ALA A 145 -11.15 -11.69 -9.79
N ASN A 146 -12.26 -12.13 -10.36
CA ASN A 146 -12.90 -11.58 -11.56
C ASN A 146 -14.29 -10.96 -11.30
N ASP A 147 -14.75 -10.87 -10.06
CA ASP A 147 -16.05 -10.28 -9.74
C ASP A 147 -15.91 -8.77 -9.45
N GLY A 148 -15.63 -8.02 -10.53
CA GLY A 148 -15.53 -6.55 -10.47
C GLY A 148 -16.85 -5.91 -10.03
N GLU A 149 -17.99 -6.51 -10.34
CA GLU A 149 -19.29 -6.00 -9.95
C GLU A 149 -19.54 -6.14 -8.43
N ALA A 150 -19.18 -7.28 -7.84
CA ALA A 150 -19.25 -7.46 -6.39
C ALA A 150 -18.27 -6.54 -5.64
N LEU A 151 -17.07 -6.34 -6.18
CA LEU A 151 -16.09 -5.37 -5.63
C LEU A 151 -16.62 -3.94 -5.74
N LEU A 152 -17.19 -3.55 -6.88
CA LEU A 152 -17.86 -2.26 -7.07
C LEU A 152 -19.03 -2.09 -6.11
N ALA A 153 -19.85 -3.12 -5.90
CA ALA A 153 -20.96 -3.08 -4.96
C ALA A 153 -20.50 -2.98 -3.50
N LEU A 154 -19.42 -3.64 -3.14
CA LEU A 154 -18.82 -3.56 -1.79
C LEU A 154 -18.19 -2.19 -1.55
N LEU A 155 -17.30 -1.76 -2.43
CA LEU A 155 -16.61 -0.47 -2.33
C LEU A 155 -17.55 0.70 -2.62
N GLY A 156 -18.49 0.58 -3.53
CA GLY A 156 -19.47 1.62 -3.84
C GLY A 156 -20.45 1.92 -2.72
N ARG A 157 -20.77 0.93 -1.86
CA ARG A 157 -21.51 1.16 -0.60
C ARG A 157 -20.66 1.88 0.45
N GLU A 158 -19.38 1.60 0.47
CA GLU A 158 -18.42 2.10 1.46
C GLU A 158 -17.78 3.43 1.05
N LEU A 159 -17.51 3.62 -0.27
CA LEU A 159 -16.80 4.81 -0.77
C LEU A 159 -17.67 6.06 -0.89
N GLY A 160 -19.00 5.95 -0.69
CA GLY A 160 -19.89 7.11 -0.79
C GLY A 160 -20.01 7.68 -2.22
N ARG A 161 -21.13 8.36 -2.51
CA ARG A 161 -21.48 8.82 -3.87
C ARG A 161 -20.79 10.14 -4.29
N ASP A 162 -19.80 10.62 -3.55
CA ASP A 162 -19.35 12.01 -3.66
C ASP A 162 -18.47 12.34 -4.88
N TYR A 163 -18.03 11.31 -5.64
CA TYR A 163 -17.11 11.50 -6.77
C TYR A 163 -17.75 11.33 -8.16
N GLN A 164 -19.08 11.23 -8.24
CA GLN A 164 -19.79 11.12 -9.52
C GLN A 164 -19.59 12.32 -10.45
N HIS A 165 -19.21 13.48 -9.91
CA HIS A 165 -18.96 14.70 -10.68
C HIS A 165 -17.70 14.68 -11.57
N LEU A 166 -16.79 13.70 -11.36
CA LEU A 166 -15.58 13.55 -12.17
C LEU A 166 -15.78 12.64 -13.39
N PHE A 167 -16.86 11.86 -13.39
CA PHE A 167 -17.15 10.90 -14.43
C PHE A 167 -18.60 11.10 -14.91
N ASP A 168 -18.79 11.09 -16.23
CA ASP A 168 -20.12 11.20 -16.82
C ASP A 168 -21.00 9.98 -16.48
N GLU A 169 -20.37 8.82 -16.34
CA GLU A 169 -21.01 7.56 -15.95
C GLU A 169 -20.17 6.85 -14.88
N ILE A 170 -20.80 5.98 -14.07
CA ILE A 170 -20.08 5.13 -13.11
C ILE A 170 -19.16 4.19 -13.91
N PRO A 171 -17.84 4.18 -13.63
CA PRO A 171 -16.93 3.28 -14.32
C PRO A 171 -17.33 1.80 -14.16
N ALA A 172 -17.25 1.04 -15.24
CA ALA A 172 -17.58 -0.39 -15.21
C ALA A 172 -16.59 -1.24 -14.39
N THR A 173 -15.44 -0.67 -14.03
CA THR A 173 -14.40 -1.31 -13.21
C THR A 173 -13.69 -0.28 -12.36
N LEU A 174 -13.03 -0.74 -11.28
CA LEU A 174 -12.17 0.08 -10.43
C LEU A 174 -10.70 0.12 -10.92
N GLU A 175 -10.40 -0.41 -12.11
CA GLU A 175 -9.06 -0.34 -12.69
C GLU A 175 -8.61 1.12 -12.84
N GLY A 176 -7.37 1.41 -12.43
CA GLY A 176 -6.79 2.74 -12.47
C GLY A 176 -7.22 3.72 -11.37
N LEU A 177 -8.19 3.34 -10.51
CA LEU A 177 -8.82 4.26 -9.56
C LEU A 177 -8.16 4.30 -8.18
N PHE A 178 -7.10 3.53 -7.93
CA PHE A 178 -6.37 3.54 -6.67
C PHE A 178 -4.99 4.20 -6.85
N PHE A 179 -4.73 5.26 -6.08
CA PHE A 179 -3.47 6.00 -6.23
C PHE A 179 -2.29 5.16 -5.73
N PRO A 180 -1.24 4.97 -6.54
CA PRO A 180 -0.05 4.23 -6.13
C PRO A 180 0.77 5.05 -5.13
N GLU A 181 0.90 4.50 -3.93
CA GLU A 181 1.66 5.08 -2.81
C GLU A 181 1.93 4.02 -1.75
N THR A 182 2.75 4.36 -0.76
CA THR A 182 2.93 3.55 0.44
C THR A 182 1.93 3.97 1.50
N TYR A 183 1.04 3.04 1.86
CA TYR A 183 0.00 3.22 2.88
C TYR A 183 0.45 2.60 4.20
N HIS A 184 0.36 3.38 5.28
CA HIS A 184 0.66 2.91 6.63
C HIS A 184 -0.62 2.43 7.31
N TYR A 185 -0.53 1.33 8.05
CA TYR A 185 -1.67 0.77 8.78
C TYR A 185 -1.24 0.13 10.10
N ARG A 186 -2.19 -0.01 11.02
CA ARG A 186 -2.03 -0.78 12.25
C ARG A 186 -2.56 -2.20 12.04
N ALA A 187 -2.12 -3.11 12.89
CA ALA A 187 -2.68 -4.46 12.87
C ALA A 187 -4.22 -4.45 12.93
N TYR A 188 -4.83 -5.32 12.13
CA TYR A 188 -6.29 -5.48 11.99
C TYR A 188 -7.03 -4.31 11.33
N THR A 189 -6.32 -3.33 10.76
CA THR A 189 -6.93 -2.36 9.84
C THR A 189 -7.57 -3.11 8.68
N SER A 190 -8.76 -2.69 8.26
CA SER A 190 -9.43 -3.28 7.09
C SER A 190 -8.68 -2.93 5.80
N ALA A 191 -8.51 -3.91 4.92
CA ALA A 191 -8.00 -3.66 3.57
C ALA A 191 -8.87 -2.69 2.78
N LEU A 192 -10.18 -2.62 3.09
CA LEU A 192 -11.10 -1.65 2.50
C LEU A 192 -10.76 -0.21 2.89
N ASP A 193 -10.23 0.03 4.11
CA ASP A 193 -9.81 1.37 4.53
C ASP A 193 -8.59 1.84 3.72
N ILE A 194 -7.67 0.93 3.39
CA ILE A 194 -6.54 1.24 2.50
C ILE A 194 -7.03 1.55 1.08
N LEU A 195 -7.93 0.72 0.55
CA LEU A 195 -8.52 0.97 -0.77
C LEU A 195 -9.28 2.30 -0.81
N ARG A 196 -10.03 2.62 0.25
CA ARG A 196 -10.72 3.92 0.36
C ARG A 196 -9.73 5.08 0.32
N ALA A 197 -8.69 5.03 1.15
CA ALA A 197 -7.67 6.08 1.17
C ALA A 197 -6.97 6.24 -0.20
N ALA A 198 -6.68 5.12 -0.89
CA ALA A 198 -6.08 5.13 -2.21
C ALA A 198 -7.03 5.68 -3.28
N TYR A 199 -8.31 5.34 -3.21
CA TYR A 199 -9.35 5.85 -4.09
C TYR A 199 -9.55 7.36 -3.90
N ASP A 200 -9.76 7.82 -2.67
CA ASP A 200 -9.94 9.24 -2.36
C ASP A 200 -8.76 10.08 -2.84
N LYS A 201 -7.54 9.56 -2.66
CA LYS A 201 -6.33 10.22 -3.14
C LYS A 201 -6.27 10.29 -4.67
N MET A 202 -6.65 9.22 -5.38
CA MET A 202 -6.72 9.24 -6.85
C MET A 202 -7.74 10.27 -7.32
N GLN A 203 -8.93 10.31 -6.72
CA GLN A 203 -9.97 11.28 -7.08
C GLN A 203 -9.49 12.73 -6.88
N GLN A 204 -8.84 13.01 -5.75
CA GLN A 204 -8.28 14.32 -5.45
C GLN A 204 -7.21 14.73 -6.48
N GLN A 205 -6.26 13.82 -6.80
CA GLN A 205 -5.21 14.09 -7.77
C GLN A 205 -5.79 14.30 -9.18
N LEU A 206 -6.72 13.45 -9.58
CA LEU A 206 -7.35 13.52 -10.89
C LEU A 206 -8.16 14.80 -11.05
N ALA A 207 -8.96 15.19 -10.05
CA ALA A 207 -9.73 16.43 -10.07
C ALA A 207 -8.84 17.66 -10.21
N GLN A 208 -7.77 17.74 -9.40
CA GLN A 208 -6.83 18.85 -9.45
C GLN A 208 -6.13 18.95 -10.81
N ILE A 209 -5.63 17.84 -11.34
CA ILE A 209 -4.90 17.77 -12.61
C ILE A 209 -5.84 18.06 -13.77
N TRP A 210 -7.07 17.54 -13.75
CA TRP A 210 -8.07 17.81 -14.76
C TRP A 210 -8.43 19.30 -14.88
N GLN A 211 -8.54 20.00 -13.75
CA GLN A 211 -8.80 21.45 -13.72
C GLN A 211 -7.64 22.28 -14.31
N GLN A 212 -6.41 21.78 -14.18
CA GLN A 212 -5.19 22.47 -14.62
C GLN A 212 -4.67 22.03 -15.99
N ARG A 213 -5.37 21.09 -16.64
CA ARG A 213 -4.93 20.53 -17.92
C ARG A 213 -4.81 21.59 -19.02
N ASP A 214 -3.97 21.30 -20.01
CA ASP A 214 -3.87 22.11 -21.21
C ASP A 214 -5.24 22.17 -21.94
N ALA A 215 -5.48 23.28 -22.63
CA ALA A 215 -6.64 23.42 -23.50
C ALA A 215 -6.55 22.45 -24.70
N ASP A 216 -7.71 22.16 -25.28
CA ASP A 216 -7.84 21.41 -26.54
C ASP A 216 -7.27 19.98 -26.53
N LEU A 217 -7.16 19.34 -25.36
CA LEU A 217 -6.85 17.92 -25.29
C LEU A 217 -8.01 17.07 -25.84
N PRO A 218 -7.71 15.95 -26.53
CA PRO A 218 -8.73 15.11 -27.14
C PRO A 218 -9.37 14.14 -26.14
N TYR A 219 -9.72 14.65 -24.95
CA TYR A 219 -10.39 13.92 -23.87
C TYR A 219 -11.78 14.53 -23.63
N ALA A 220 -12.81 13.69 -23.53
CA ALA A 220 -14.16 14.14 -23.23
C ALA A 220 -14.30 14.54 -21.75
N ASN A 221 -13.65 13.79 -20.85
CA ASN A 221 -13.75 13.97 -19.40
C ASN A 221 -12.47 13.52 -18.66
N ALA A 222 -12.46 13.63 -17.34
CA ALA A 222 -11.31 13.25 -16.51
C ALA A 222 -10.99 11.76 -16.58
N TYR A 223 -11.97 10.89 -16.88
CA TYR A 223 -11.73 9.47 -17.03
C TYR A 223 -10.90 9.13 -18.27
N ASP A 224 -11.10 9.84 -19.37
CA ASP A 224 -10.27 9.72 -20.57
C ASP A 224 -8.80 10.08 -20.27
N LEU A 225 -8.58 11.12 -19.46
CA LEU A 225 -7.24 11.49 -19.01
C LEU A 225 -6.61 10.36 -18.15
N LEU A 226 -7.39 9.75 -17.26
CA LEU A 226 -6.94 8.62 -16.44
C LEU A 226 -6.59 7.41 -17.31
N ILE A 227 -7.40 7.10 -18.32
CA ILE A 227 -7.11 6.02 -19.29
C ILE A 227 -5.79 6.31 -19.99
N MET A 228 -5.60 7.52 -20.54
CA MET A 228 -4.36 7.90 -21.22
C MET A 228 -3.16 7.82 -20.27
N ALA A 229 -3.28 8.30 -19.04
CA ALA A 229 -2.23 8.23 -18.04
C ALA A 229 -1.82 6.78 -17.75
N SER A 230 -2.78 5.85 -17.70
CA SER A 230 -2.49 4.43 -17.48
C SER A 230 -1.73 3.80 -18.66
N ILE A 231 -1.98 4.26 -19.88
CA ILE A 231 -1.23 3.83 -21.06
C ILE A 231 0.20 4.36 -21.00
N ILE A 232 0.38 5.67 -20.73
CA ILE A 232 1.70 6.30 -20.59
C ILE A 232 2.52 5.61 -19.50
N GLU A 233 1.90 5.25 -18.36
CA GLU A 233 2.56 4.53 -17.27
C GLU A 233 3.15 3.20 -17.69
N LYS A 234 2.46 2.49 -18.59
CA LYS A 234 2.90 1.18 -19.09
C LYS A 234 3.88 1.28 -20.27
N GLU A 235 3.97 2.42 -20.95
CA GLU A 235 4.85 2.62 -22.10
C GLU A 235 6.27 3.03 -21.70
N THR A 236 6.43 3.85 -20.67
CA THR A 236 7.76 4.33 -20.27
C THR A 236 7.94 4.45 -18.77
N GLY A 237 9.05 3.89 -18.26
CA GLY A 237 9.54 4.13 -16.91
C GLY A 237 10.37 5.43 -16.78
N ILE A 238 10.74 6.08 -17.91
CA ILE A 238 11.61 7.24 -17.92
C ILE A 238 10.80 8.51 -17.68
N THR A 239 11.03 9.16 -16.55
CA THR A 239 10.30 10.36 -16.16
C THR A 239 10.41 11.49 -17.21
N GLY A 240 11.58 11.68 -17.81
CA GLY A 240 11.81 12.74 -18.81
C GLY A 240 11.10 12.53 -20.15
N GLU A 241 10.65 11.32 -20.47
CA GLU A 241 10.00 11.00 -21.74
C GLU A 241 8.48 10.98 -21.68
N ARG A 242 7.88 10.89 -20.49
CA ARG A 242 6.41 10.75 -20.32
C ARG A 242 5.62 11.80 -21.09
N ALA A 243 6.03 13.08 -21.02
CA ALA A 243 5.34 14.15 -21.72
C ALA A 243 5.48 14.04 -23.25
N THR A 244 6.62 13.52 -23.76
CA THR A 244 6.83 13.29 -25.18
C THR A 244 6.05 12.07 -25.68
N VAL A 245 6.01 10.99 -24.90
CA VAL A 245 5.15 9.82 -25.19
C VAL A 245 3.68 10.23 -25.21
N ALA A 246 3.23 11.05 -24.23
CA ALA A 246 1.89 11.62 -24.19
C ALA A 246 1.59 12.41 -25.47
N SER A 247 2.54 13.24 -25.94
CA SER A 247 2.34 14.04 -27.16
C SER A 247 2.11 13.17 -28.40
N VAL A 248 2.81 12.04 -28.52
CA VAL A 248 2.59 11.08 -29.64
C VAL A 248 1.16 10.56 -29.62
N PHE A 249 0.65 10.13 -28.48
CA PHE A 249 -0.70 9.61 -28.36
C PHE A 249 -1.77 10.70 -28.60
N VAL A 250 -1.56 11.89 -28.06
CA VAL A 250 -2.45 13.03 -28.30
C VAL A 250 -2.49 13.40 -29.78
N ASN A 251 -1.33 13.47 -30.45
CA ASN A 251 -1.25 13.73 -31.91
C ASN A 251 -1.98 12.66 -32.72
N ARG A 252 -1.83 11.38 -32.34
CA ARG A 252 -2.55 10.27 -32.98
C ARG A 252 -4.06 10.38 -32.79
N LEU A 253 -4.55 10.66 -31.58
CA LEU A 253 -5.99 10.85 -31.35
C LEU A 253 -6.56 12.01 -32.16
N ARG A 254 -5.89 13.17 -32.18
CA ARG A 254 -6.29 14.35 -32.98
C ARG A 254 -6.36 14.03 -34.48
N SER A 255 -5.47 13.18 -34.96
CA SER A 255 -5.40 12.80 -36.38
C SER A 255 -6.26 11.57 -36.75
N GLY A 256 -7.06 11.05 -35.80
CA GLY A 256 -7.86 9.84 -36.02
C GLY A 256 -7.04 8.57 -36.23
N MET A 257 -5.76 8.59 -35.84
CA MET A 257 -4.88 7.42 -35.90
C MET A 257 -5.16 6.48 -34.71
N ARG A 258 -4.81 5.20 -34.89
CA ARG A 258 -4.84 4.21 -33.81
C ARG A 258 -3.66 4.44 -32.88
N LEU A 259 -3.85 4.20 -31.57
CA LEU A 259 -2.76 4.37 -30.59
C LEU A 259 -1.66 3.33 -30.75
N GLN A 260 -1.99 2.09 -31.12
CA GLN A 260 -1.04 1.00 -31.36
C GLN A 260 -0.07 0.79 -30.18
N SER A 261 -0.64 0.67 -29.00
CA SER A 261 0.07 0.43 -27.75
C SER A 261 0.00 -1.06 -27.40
N ASP A 262 1.14 -1.70 -27.25
CA ASP A 262 1.23 -3.12 -26.87
C ASP A 262 0.61 -3.38 -25.49
N PRO A 263 0.88 -2.56 -24.43
CA PRO A 263 0.28 -2.73 -23.13
C PRO A 263 -1.25 -2.80 -23.13
N THR A 264 -1.92 -2.05 -23.99
CA THR A 264 -3.38 -2.10 -24.09
C THR A 264 -3.88 -3.43 -24.65
N THR A 265 -3.17 -3.96 -25.67
CA THR A 265 -3.49 -5.26 -26.25
C THR A 265 -3.26 -6.37 -25.22
N ILE A 266 -2.13 -6.35 -24.51
CA ILE A 266 -1.77 -7.30 -23.45
C ILE A 266 -2.83 -7.32 -22.36
N TYR A 267 -3.29 -6.15 -21.90
CA TYR A 267 -4.32 -6.05 -20.88
C TYR A 267 -5.64 -6.72 -21.30
N GLY A 268 -5.97 -6.69 -22.57
CA GLY A 268 -7.16 -7.32 -23.13
C GLY A 268 -7.06 -8.84 -23.32
N ILE A 269 -5.91 -9.47 -23.06
CA ILE A 269 -5.70 -10.93 -23.19
C ILE A 269 -5.96 -11.58 -21.82
N THR A 270 -6.94 -12.49 -21.76
CA THR A 270 -7.37 -13.14 -20.50
C THR A 270 -6.26 -14.01 -19.88
N GLU A 271 -5.52 -14.76 -20.73
CA GLU A 271 -4.43 -15.65 -20.30
C GLU A 271 -3.15 -15.31 -21.06
N PHE A 272 -2.52 -14.20 -20.68
CA PHE A 272 -1.29 -13.77 -21.32
C PHE A 272 -0.08 -14.57 -20.81
N ASP A 273 0.57 -15.29 -21.69
CA ASP A 273 1.74 -16.15 -21.41
C ASP A 273 3.08 -15.40 -21.40
N GLY A 274 3.08 -14.09 -21.59
CA GLY A 274 4.28 -13.25 -21.69
C GLY A 274 4.76 -13.02 -23.12
N ASN A 275 4.15 -13.67 -24.14
CA ASN A 275 4.56 -13.54 -25.53
C ASN A 275 3.47 -12.88 -26.39
N LEU A 276 3.68 -11.62 -26.78
CA LEU A 276 2.77 -10.88 -27.64
C LEU A 276 2.96 -11.29 -29.12
N THR A 277 1.99 -12.00 -29.67
CA THR A 277 2.04 -12.54 -31.02
C THR A 277 1.36 -11.63 -32.05
N ARG A 278 1.66 -11.84 -33.34
CA ARG A 278 0.95 -11.17 -34.44
C ARG A 278 -0.55 -11.52 -34.47
N ALA A 279 -0.95 -12.67 -33.97
CA ALA A 279 -2.36 -13.06 -33.83
C ALA A 279 -3.08 -12.14 -32.83
N HIS A 280 -2.49 -11.92 -31.64
CA HIS A 280 -3.01 -11.02 -30.62
C HIS A 280 -3.20 -9.59 -31.19
N LEU A 281 -2.23 -9.07 -31.96
CA LEU A 281 -2.33 -7.73 -32.56
C LEU A 281 -3.44 -7.61 -33.63
N ARG A 282 -3.92 -8.72 -34.16
CA ARG A 282 -4.99 -8.77 -35.19
C ARG A 282 -6.38 -8.98 -34.57
N GLU A 283 -6.44 -9.49 -33.38
CA GLU A 283 -7.70 -9.78 -32.68
C GLU A 283 -8.49 -8.50 -32.41
N HIS A 284 -9.82 -8.57 -32.53
CA HIS A 284 -10.72 -7.47 -32.23
C HIS A 284 -11.20 -7.55 -30.78
N THR A 285 -10.46 -6.93 -29.87
CA THR A 285 -10.89 -6.74 -28.50
C THR A 285 -11.15 -5.25 -28.21
N ALA A 286 -11.89 -4.95 -27.16
CA ALA A 286 -12.14 -3.57 -26.73
C ALA A 286 -10.86 -2.81 -26.34
N TYR A 287 -9.81 -3.53 -25.95
CA TYR A 287 -8.52 -2.99 -25.51
C TYR A 287 -7.46 -2.98 -26.61
N ASN A 288 -7.66 -3.66 -27.74
CA ASN A 288 -6.66 -3.72 -28.78
C ASN A 288 -6.60 -2.41 -29.60
N THR A 289 -5.72 -1.50 -29.19
CA THR A 289 -5.53 -0.19 -29.86
C THR A 289 -4.84 -0.29 -31.23
N TYR A 290 -4.43 -1.47 -31.69
CA TYR A 290 -4.10 -1.73 -33.10
C TYR A 290 -5.35 -1.88 -33.97
N ARG A 291 -6.53 -2.10 -33.38
CA ARG A 291 -7.81 -2.33 -34.07
C ARG A 291 -8.83 -1.24 -33.85
N ILE A 292 -8.86 -0.62 -32.67
CA ILE A 292 -9.75 0.51 -32.34
C ILE A 292 -9.06 1.86 -32.60
N LYS A 293 -9.86 2.90 -32.93
CA LYS A 293 -9.38 4.27 -33.21
C LYS A 293 -9.67 5.24 -32.06
N ARG A 294 -9.74 4.76 -30.86
CA ARG A 294 -10.09 5.52 -29.66
C ARG A 294 -9.31 4.98 -28.46
N LEU A 295 -9.48 5.61 -27.32
CA LEU A 295 -9.04 5.05 -26.05
C LEU A 295 -9.73 3.71 -25.75
N PRO A 296 -9.08 2.78 -25.06
CA PRO A 296 -9.76 1.60 -24.49
C PRO A 296 -10.87 2.04 -23.51
N PRO A 297 -11.80 1.14 -23.17
CA PRO A 297 -12.98 1.50 -22.35
C PRO A 297 -12.63 1.84 -20.90
N THR A 298 -11.47 1.38 -20.41
CA THR A 298 -11.01 1.59 -19.03
C THR A 298 -9.51 1.86 -18.97
N PRO A 299 -8.97 2.38 -17.87
CA PRO A 299 -7.56 2.30 -17.58
C PRO A 299 -7.06 0.84 -17.63
N ILE A 300 -5.76 0.66 -17.80
CA ILE A 300 -5.10 -0.67 -17.87
C ILE A 300 -4.13 -0.92 -16.71
N ALA A 301 -3.94 0.06 -15.85
CA ALA A 301 -3.10 0.01 -14.67
C ALA A 301 -3.35 1.22 -13.77
N MET A 302 -2.79 1.21 -12.56
CA MET A 302 -2.75 2.36 -11.64
C MET A 302 -1.67 3.35 -12.09
N PRO A 303 -2.01 4.53 -12.63
CA PRO A 303 -1.00 5.50 -13.10
C PRO A 303 -0.40 6.29 -11.94
N SER A 304 0.88 6.64 -12.06
CA SER A 304 1.55 7.59 -11.19
C SER A 304 1.03 9.02 -11.39
N ARG A 305 1.32 9.90 -10.42
CA ARG A 305 1.09 11.33 -10.59
C ARG A 305 1.83 11.91 -11.79
N ALA A 306 3.03 11.39 -12.08
CA ALA A 306 3.83 11.83 -13.21
C ALA A 306 3.16 11.51 -14.55
N SER A 307 2.54 10.33 -14.68
CA SER A 307 1.80 9.95 -15.89
C SER A 307 0.48 10.71 -16.03
N LEU A 308 -0.22 11.00 -14.92
CA LEU A 308 -1.39 11.89 -14.93
C LEU A 308 -1.02 13.29 -15.41
N LEU A 309 0.06 13.88 -14.91
CA LEU A 309 0.57 15.17 -15.37
C LEU A 309 1.00 15.15 -16.83
N ALA A 310 1.67 14.10 -17.28
CA ALA A 310 2.08 13.97 -18.68
C ALA A 310 0.86 13.89 -19.62
N ALA A 311 -0.20 13.19 -19.22
CA ALA A 311 -1.45 13.15 -19.96
C ALA A 311 -2.14 14.51 -20.02
N ALA A 312 -2.07 15.29 -18.94
CA ALA A 312 -2.68 16.63 -18.83
C ALA A 312 -1.84 17.73 -19.50
N HIS A 313 -0.53 17.55 -19.57
CA HIS A 313 0.43 18.51 -20.13
C HIS A 313 1.43 17.78 -21.05
N PRO A 314 0.97 17.27 -22.21
CA PRO A 314 1.83 16.65 -23.18
C PRO A 314 2.83 17.65 -23.75
N ALA A 315 4.02 17.18 -24.11
CA ALA A 315 4.99 18.05 -24.81
C ALA A 315 4.44 18.55 -26.15
N SER A 316 4.79 19.76 -26.53
CA SER A 316 4.42 20.30 -27.83
C SER A 316 5.36 19.79 -28.90
N THR A 317 4.98 18.70 -29.58
CA THR A 317 5.78 18.04 -30.64
C THR A 317 4.94 17.66 -31.83
N ASP A 318 5.62 17.37 -32.97
CA ASP A 318 5.00 16.82 -34.17
C ASP A 318 5.24 15.30 -34.31
N TYR A 319 5.57 14.61 -33.21
CA TYR A 319 5.86 13.18 -33.26
C TYR A 319 4.58 12.34 -33.34
N PHE A 320 4.64 11.29 -34.15
CA PHE A 320 3.59 10.27 -34.29
C PHE A 320 4.07 8.87 -33.99
N TYR A 321 5.37 8.67 -33.82
CA TYR A 321 5.99 7.36 -33.62
C TYR A 321 7.10 7.44 -32.59
N PHE A 322 7.30 6.34 -31.89
CA PHE A 322 8.49 6.10 -31.07
C PHE A 322 8.88 4.64 -31.12
N VAL A 323 10.13 4.33 -30.87
CA VAL A 323 10.69 2.98 -30.78
C VAL A 323 11.80 2.97 -29.76
N ALA A 324 11.92 1.87 -28.98
CA ALA A 324 12.98 1.70 -28.00
C ALA A 324 14.37 1.78 -28.67
N ASP A 325 15.29 2.53 -28.08
CA ASP A 325 16.64 2.74 -28.59
C ASP A 325 17.68 1.70 -28.13
N GLY A 326 17.23 0.74 -27.29
CA GLY A 326 18.07 -0.29 -26.69
C GLY A 326 18.87 0.16 -25.46
N SER A 327 18.83 1.44 -25.09
CA SER A 327 19.44 1.98 -23.86
C SER A 327 18.44 2.14 -22.69
N GLY A 328 17.19 1.78 -22.94
CA GLY A 328 16.05 1.96 -22.03
C GLY A 328 15.19 3.17 -22.40
N GLY A 329 15.62 4.01 -23.35
CA GLY A 329 14.90 5.17 -23.87
C GLY A 329 14.23 4.93 -25.20
N HIS A 330 13.69 6.02 -25.81
CA HIS A 330 12.97 5.97 -27.07
C HIS A 330 13.50 6.99 -28.08
N VAL A 331 13.50 6.60 -29.33
CA VAL A 331 13.68 7.50 -30.48
C VAL A 331 12.29 7.89 -31.01
N PHE A 332 12.04 9.18 -31.07
CA PHE A 332 10.77 9.75 -31.54
C PHE A 332 10.88 10.16 -33.01
N SER A 333 9.83 9.95 -33.79
CA SER A 333 9.80 10.21 -35.24
C SER A 333 8.50 10.89 -35.66
N LYS A 334 8.57 11.78 -36.64
CA LYS A 334 7.41 12.48 -37.22
C LYS A 334 6.71 11.64 -38.27
N THR A 335 7.48 10.91 -39.07
CA THR A 335 6.99 10.16 -40.21
C THR A 335 7.21 8.64 -40.04
N LEU A 336 6.40 7.85 -40.78
CA LEU A 336 6.56 6.41 -40.79
C LEU A 336 7.91 5.99 -41.40
N ALA A 337 8.43 6.76 -42.37
CA ALA A 337 9.73 6.49 -42.96
C ALA A 337 10.88 6.63 -41.95
N GLU A 338 10.89 7.70 -41.16
CA GLU A 338 11.85 7.90 -40.06
C GLU A 338 11.73 6.80 -39.00
N HIS A 339 10.49 6.45 -38.62
CA HIS A 339 10.24 5.38 -37.68
C HIS A 339 10.80 4.03 -38.17
N ASN A 340 10.53 3.66 -39.43
CA ASN A 340 11.03 2.42 -39.99
C ASN A 340 12.57 2.42 -40.04
N ALA A 341 13.21 3.54 -40.34
CA ALA A 341 14.66 3.68 -40.28
C ALA A 341 15.20 3.46 -38.86
N ALA A 342 14.53 4.04 -37.85
CA ALA A 342 14.88 3.84 -36.43
C ALA A 342 14.67 2.37 -35.98
N VAL A 343 13.56 1.72 -36.34
CA VAL A 343 13.31 0.29 -36.08
C VAL A 343 14.42 -0.58 -36.68
N ASN A 344 14.80 -0.33 -37.95
CA ASN A 344 15.88 -1.08 -38.59
C ASN A 344 17.21 -0.89 -37.85
N ARG A 345 17.50 0.34 -37.41
CA ARG A 345 18.75 0.66 -36.68
C ARG A 345 18.81 0.04 -35.28
N TYR A 346 17.75 0.12 -34.52
CA TYR A 346 17.77 -0.18 -33.09
C TYR A 346 17.21 -1.56 -32.70
N GLN A 347 16.35 -2.17 -33.55
CA GLN A 347 15.73 -3.46 -33.26
C GLN A 347 16.20 -4.61 -34.17
N ARG A 348 16.55 -4.32 -35.41
CA ARG A 348 16.91 -5.38 -36.39
C ARG A 348 18.42 -5.55 -36.58
N GLN A 349 19.25 -4.58 -36.22
CA GLN A 349 20.71 -4.62 -36.34
C GLN A 349 21.44 -4.93 -35.03
N GLN A 350 20.72 -5.24 -33.94
CA GLN A 350 21.34 -5.82 -32.78
C GLN A 350 21.63 -7.30 -33.06
N PRO A 351 22.90 -7.79 -32.82
CA PRO A 351 23.33 -9.16 -33.09
C PRO A 351 22.58 -10.18 -32.23
#